data_ac7fbee43b88fd9d683609fc9069b080
#
_entry.id   ac7fbee43b88fd9d683609fc9069b080
#
_cell.length_a   1.000
_cell.length_b   1.000
_cell.length_c   1.000
_cell.angle_alpha   90.00
_cell.angle_beta   90.00
_cell.angle_gamma   90.00
#
_symmetry.space_group_name_H-M   'P 1'
#
loop_
_entity.id
_entity.type
_entity.pdbx_description
1 polymer ?
#
loop_
_entity_poly.entity_id
_entity_poly.type
_entity_poly.pdbx_seq_one_letter_code
_entity_poly.pdbx_strand_id
1 'polypeptide(L)'
;TGNLHVGGARTALFNYLFARSRGGKFVLRVEDTDLERSTKKSEEAVLSDLSWLGLDWDEGPDIGGDFGPYRQSERNALYKEHAQKLMESGAVYRCFCSSEELEKMKVTANQMKIPPVYMGKWATASDAEVQQELEKGTPYTYRFRVPKEGSLKINDLIRGEVSWNLNTLGDFVIMRSNGQPVYNFCVTVDDATMRISHVIRAEEHLPNTLRQALIYKALGFAMPLFAHVSLILAPDKSKLSKRHGATSVGQYKEMGYLPQAMVNYLALLGWGDGTENEFFTIDDLVEKFTINRVNKSGAVFDATKLKWMNGQHLRSLPSDLLIKDFEDRWRSTGILLESESGFAKEAAELLKEGIDLITDADAALCKLLSYPLHDTLSSDEAKSVVEDKLSEVASGLIAAYDSGELGQALAEGHDGWKKWVKSFGKTHKRKVSVIEGDCGLILLPTEGLFLGCFNGLAKPLEHLN
;
A
#
# COMPACT_ATOMS: atom_id res chain seq x y z
N THR A 1 -12.54 -6.15 -4.79
CA THR A 1 -12.37 -6.67 -6.14
C THR A 1 -10.98 -6.32 -6.68
N GLY A 2 -10.02 -7.24 -6.62
CA GLY A 2 -8.65 -7.04 -7.06
C GLY A 2 -7.66 -6.95 -5.88
N ASN A 3 -6.41 -6.60 -6.19
CA ASN A 3 -5.34 -6.48 -5.21
C ASN A 3 -5.56 -5.25 -4.30
N LEU A 4 -5.06 -5.30 -3.08
CA LEU A 4 -5.14 -4.19 -2.14
C LEU A 4 -4.32 -3.00 -2.66
N HIS A 5 -5.01 -1.93 -3.07
CA HIS A 5 -4.36 -0.68 -3.49
C HIS A 5 -3.75 0.03 -2.29
N VAL A 6 -2.60 0.71 -2.47
CA VAL A 6 -1.92 1.46 -1.38
C VAL A 6 -2.83 2.48 -0.69
N GLY A 7 -3.79 3.08 -1.40
CA GLY A 7 -4.81 3.94 -0.81
C GLY A 7 -5.76 3.21 0.15
N GLY A 8 -6.16 1.99 -0.22
CA GLY A 8 -6.94 1.11 0.65
C GLY A 8 -6.12 0.64 1.85
N ALA A 9 -4.86 0.26 1.63
CA ALA A 9 -3.94 -0.15 2.68
C ALA A 9 -3.69 0.97 3.70
N ARG A 10 -3.46 2.21 3.26
CA ARG A 10 -3.35 3.37 4.15
C ARG A 10 -4.63 3.58 4.97
N THR A 11 -5.78 3.46 4.33
CA THR A 11 -7.07 3.60 5.02
C THR A 11 -7.24 2.50 6.07
N ALA A 12 -6.93 1.25 5.74
CA ALA A 12 -6.93 0.13 6.69
C ALA A 12 -5.96 0.38 7.86
N LEU A 13 -4.74 0.84 7.56
CA LEU A 13 -3.74 1.19 8.57
C LEU A 13 -4.27 2.27 9.53
N PHE A 14 -4.88 3.35 9.04
CA PHE A 14 -5.41 4.41 9.90
C PHE A 14 -6.54 3.92 10.80
N ASN A 15 -7.42 3.03 10.30
CA ASN A 15 -8.44 2.36 11.11
C ASN A 15 -7.80 1.46 12.17
N TYR A 16 -6.79 0.67 11.80
CA TYR A 16 -6.04 -0.20 12.70
C TYR A 16 -5.37 0.61 13.82
N LEU A 17 -4.58 1.62 13.46
CA LEU A 17 -3.88 2.47 14.42
C LEU A 17 -4.85 3.19 15.36
N PHE A 18 -5.97 3.70 14.83
CA PHE A 18 -7.00 4.33 15.64
C PHE A 18 -7.65 3.35 16.61
N ALA A 19 -8.00 2.15 16.16
CA ALA A 19 -8.56 1.11 17.02
C ALA A 19 -7.58 0.70 18.13
N ARG A 20 -6.34 0.38 17.76
CA ARG A 20 -5.30 -0.06 18.71
C ARG A 20 -4.96 1.03 19.73
N SER A 21 -4.80 2.29 19.32
CA SER A 21 -4.47 3.41 20.19
C SER A 21 -5.58 3.72 21.21
N ARG A 22 -6.81 3.25 20.97
CA ARG A 22 -7.98 3.46 21.84
C ARG A 22 -8.43 2.20 22.59
N GLY A 23 -7.71 1.09 22.45
CA GLY A 23 -8.11 -0.20 23.01
C GLY A 23 -9.41 -0.74 22.40
N GLY A 24 -9.73 -0.30 21.17
CA GLY A 24 -10.88 -0.75 20.40
C GLY A 24 -10.59 -1.98 19.56
N LYS A 25 -11.62 -2.45 18.83
CA LYS A 25 -11.52 -3.58 17.92
C LYS A 25 -11.41 -3.11 16.46
N PHE A 26 -10.52 -3.73 15.71
CA PHE A 26 -10.42 -3.59 14.26
C PHE A 26 -11.22 -4.71 13.61
N VAL A 27 -12.28 -4.35 12.89
CA VAL A 27 -13.25 -5.28 12.29
C VAL A 27 -13.08 -5.28 10.78
N LEU A 28 -13.01 -6.46 10.18
CA LEU A 28 -12.96 -6.62 8.73
C LEU A 28 -14.31 -7.12 8.22
N ARG A 29 -14.86 -6.44 7.21
CA ARG A 29 -16.10 -6.83 6.50
C ARG A 29 -15.84 -6.91 5.01
N VAL A 30 -16.30 -8.02 4.40
CA VAL A 30 -16.23 -8.23 2.95
C VAL A 30 -17.51 -7.71 2.29
N GLU A 31 -17.36 -6.77 1.37
CA GLU A 31 -18.45 -6.16 0.61
C GLU A 31 -18.58 -6.84 -0.76
N ASP A 32 -19.16 -8.03 -0.77
CA ASP A 32 -19.27 -8.97 -1.91
C ASP A 32 -20.68 -9.00 -2.55
N THR A 33 -21.46 -7.94 -2.41
CA THR A 33 -22.81 -7.86 -3.00
C THR A 33 -22.79 -7.81 -4.53
N ASP A 34 -21.67 -7.48 -5.17
CA ASP A 34 -21.45 -7.56 -6.62
C ASP A 34 -20.73 -8.87 -6.95
N LEU A 35 -21.51 -9.93 -7.17
CA LEU A 35 -21.01 -11.27 -7.41
C LEU A 35 -20.18 -11.42 -8.71
N GLU A 36 -20.38 -10.54 -9.70
CA GLU A 36 -19.60 -10.57 -10.94
C GLU A 36 -18.17 -10.06 -10.74
N ARG A 37 -17.98 -9.16 -9.80
CA ARG A 37 -16.69 -8.53 -9.50
C ARG A 37 -15.97 -9.14 -8.30
N SER A 38 -16.69 -9.83 -7.44
CA SER A 38 -16.15 -10.41 -6.20
C SER A 38 -15.79 -11.86 -6.43
N THR A 39 -14.50 -12.17 -6.52
CA THR A 39 -14.00 -13.54 -6.63
C THR A 39 -13.32 -13.95 -5.32
N LYS A 40 -13.42 -15.22 -4.96
CA LYS A 40 -12.74 -15.78 -3.78
C LYS A 40 -11.23 -15.51 -3.81
N LYS A 41 -10.61 -15.64 -4.99
CA LYS A 41 -9.18 -15.34 -5.18
C LYS A 41 -8.83 -13.87 -4.87
N SER A 42 -9.72 -12.93 -5.26
CA SER A 42 -9.50 -11.51 -4.96
C SER A 42 -9.66 -11.20 -3.47
N GLU A 43 -10.59 -11.88 -2.79
CA GLU A 43 -10.75 -11.78 -1.34
C GLU A 43 -9.51 -12.31 -0.63
N GLU A 44 -9.07 -13.53 -0.94
CA GLU A 44 -7.86 -14.15 -0.38
C GLU A 44 -6.61 -13.28 -0.59
N ALA A 45 -6.46 -12.65 -1.75
CA ALA A 45 -5.34 -11.74 -2.01
C ALA A 45 -5.36 -10.51 -1.09
N VAL A 46 -6.52 -9.88 -0.89
CA VAL A 46 -6.64 -8.72 0.02
C VAL A 46 -6.37 -9.11 1.47
N LEU A 47 -6.91 -10.26 1.94
CA LEU A 47 -6.66 -10.77 3.28
C LEU A 47 -5.17 -11.06 3.50
N SER A 48 -4.52 -11.71 2.53
CA SER A 48 -3.08 -11.97 2.54
C SER A 48 -2.26 -10.68 2.59
N ASP A 49 -2.63 -9.65 1.82
CA ASP A 49 -1.94 -8.36 1.82
C ASP A 49 -2.08 -7.64 3.17
N LEU A 50 -3.27 -7.67 3.80
CA LEU A 50 -3.49 -7.09 5.14
C LEU A 50 -2.66 -7.82 6.20
N SER A 51 -2.67 -9.15 6.21
CA SER A 51 -1.86 -9.95 7.12
C SER A 51 -0.37 -9.74 6.92
N TRP A 52 0.08 -9.61 5.66
CA TRP A 52 1.49 -9.29 5.37
C TRP A 52 1.90 -7.93 5.94
N LEU A 53 1.00 -6.93 5.92
CA LEU A 53 1.25 -5.63 6.56
C LEU A 53 1.19 -5.69 8.11
N GLY A 54 0.80 -6.82 8.72
CA GLY A 54 0.59 -6.95 10.15
C GLY A 54 -0.69 -6.27 10.64
N LEU A 55 -1.66 -6.06 9.77
CA LEU A 55 -2.96 -5.44 10.10
C LEU A 55 -3.99 -6.52 10.42
N ASP A 56 -3.74 -7.28 11.48
CA ASP A 56 -4.64 -8.35 11.92
C ASP A 56 -5.91 -7.78 12.54
N TRP A 57 -7.05 -8.39 12.20
CA TRP A 57 -8.37 -7.98 12.65
C TRP A 57 -8.87 -8.83 13.82
N ASP A 58 -9.70 -8.22 14.67
CA ASP A 58 -10.24 -8.87 15.87
C ASP A 58 -11.54 -9.59 15.59
N GLU A 59 -12.30 -9.14 14.59
CA GLU A 59 -13.53 -9.75 14.11
C GLU A 59 -13.57 -9.66 12.60
N GLY A 60 -14.07 -10.71 11.94
CA GLY A 60 -14.15 -10.70 10.47
C GLY A 60 -14.42 -12.08 9.89
N PRO A 61 -14.33 -12.21 8.53
CA PRO A 61 -14.44 -13.51 7.88
C PRO A 61 -13.36 -14.45 8.42
N ASP A 62 -13.71 -15.71 8.55
CA ASP A 62 -12.87 -16.83 8.97
C ASP A 62 -12.52 -16.89 10.47
N ILE A 63 -12.42 -15.75 11.17
CA ILE A 63 -12.23 -15.72 12.63
C ILE A 63 -13.54 -15.54 13.40
N GLY A 64 -14.61 -15.03 12.77
CA GLY A 64 -15.88 -14.79 13.41
C GLY A 64 -15.90 -13.55 14.30
N GLY A 65 -16.81 -13.53 15.26
CA GLY A 65 -17.03 -12.46 16.24
C GLY A 65 -18.51 -12.30 16.60
N ASP A 66 -18.81 -11.32 17.47
CA ASP A 66 -20.14 -11.14 18.06
C ASP A 66 -21.17 -10.54 17.08
N PHE A 67 -20.72 -9.91 15.98
CA PHE A 67 -21.59 -9.15 15.08
C PHE A 67 -21.66 -9.75 13.66
N GLY A 68 -21.25 -11.01 13.50
CA GLY A 68 -21.34 -11.72 12.20
C GLY A 68 -22.77 -11.85 11.65
N PRO A 69 -22.85 -12.36 10.41
CA PRO A 69 -21.76 -12.70 9.49
C PRO A 69 -21.04 -11.46 8.94
N TYR A 70 -19.77 -11.65 8.48
CA TYR A 70 -18.91 -10.54 8.05
C TYR A 70 -18.77 -10.45 6.53
N ARG A 71 -19.53 -11.25 5.78
CA ARG A 71 -19.72 -11.11 4.32
C ARG A 71 -21.11 -10.56 4.05
N GLN A 72 -21.20 -9.51 3.23
CA GLN A 72 -22.48 -8.85 2.95
C GLN A 72 -23.45 -9.80 2.22
N SER A 73 -22.95 -10.69 1.38
CA SER A 73 -23.78 -11.73 0.70
C SER A 73 -24.54 -12.64 1.68
N GLU A 74 -24.04 -12.80 2.90
CA GLU A 74 -24.66 -13.62 3.96
C GLU A 74 -25.68 -12.85 4.80
N ARG A 75 -25.84 -11.54 4.59
CA ARG A 75 -26.67 -10.62 5.40
C ARG A 75 -27.98 -10.19 4.72
N ASN A 76 -28.34 -10.81 3.61
CA ASN A 76 -29.52 -10.42 2.80
C ASN A 76 -30.84 -10.37 3.59
N ALA A 77 -31.06 -11.25 4.58
CA ALA A 77 -32.25 -11.24 5.43
C ALA A 77 -32.34 -9.94 6.24
N LEU A 78 -31.21 -9.49 6.81
CA LEU A 78 -31.11 -8.26 7.59
C LEU A 78 -31.42 -7.02 6.72
N TYR A 79 -30.87 -6.98 5.49
CA TYR A 79 -31.16 -5.88 4.56
C TYR A 79 -32.65 -5.82 4.18
N LYS A 80 -33.29 -6.97 3.91
CA LYS A 80 -34.73 -7.02 3.63
C LYS A 80 -35.57 -6.53 4.77
N GLU A 81 -35.23 -6.92 6.01
CA GLU A 81 -35.92 -6.45 7.23
C GLU A 81 -35.87 -4.92 7.35
N HIS A 82 -34.67 -4.32 7.21
CA HIS A 82 -34.51 -2.88 7.34
C HIS A 82 -35.12 -2.10 6.16
N ALA A 83 -35.09 -2.66 4.95
CA ALA A 83 -35.78 -2.08 3.81
C ALA A 83 -37.31 -2.07 4.03
N GLN A 84 -37.86 -3.12 4.64
CA GLN A 84 -39.27 -3.19 4.98
C GLN A 84 -39.65 -2.14 6.04
N LYS A 85 -38.84 -1.96 7.09
CA LYS A 85 -39.04 -0.88 8.08
C LYS A 85 -39.06 0.52 7.43
N LEU A 86 -38.18 0.78 6.47
CA LEU A 86 -38.16 2.04 5.73
C LEU A 86 -39.39 2.21 4.82
N MET A 87 -39.92 1.11 4.28
CA MET A 87 -41.15 1.12 3.50
C MET A 87 -42.36 1.46 4.37
N GLU A 88 -42.49 0.80 5.54
CA GLU A 88 -43.57 1.02 6.51
C GLU A 88 -43.58 2.45 7.08
N SER A 89 -42.41 3.05 7.25
CA SER A 89 -42.28 4.44 7.68
C SER A 89 -42.54 5.47 6.58
N GLY A 90 -42.73 5.04 5.32
CA GLY A 90 -42.86 5.92 4.15
C GLY A 90 -41.57 6.60 3.70
N ALA A 91 -40.42 6.26 4.32
CA ALA A 91 -39.11 6.79 3.91
C ALA A 91 -38.63 6.19 2.58
N VAL A 92 -39.22 5.09 2.16
CA VAL A 92 -38.92 4.38 0.92
C VAL A 92 -40.21 4.09 0.16
N TYR A 93 -40.15 4.04 -1.15
CA TYR A 93 -41.27 3.69 -2.02
C TYR A 93 -40.81 2.78 -3.18
N ARG A 94 -41.81 2.09 -3.79
CA ARG A 94 -41.57 1.27 -4.99
C ARG A 94 -41.48 2.17 -6.22
N CYS A 95 -40.44 1.98 -7.01
CA CYS A 95 -40.21 2.71 -8.25
C CYS A 95 -40.18 1.72 -9.42
N PHE A 96 -41.13 1.83 -10.34
CA PHE A 96 -41.27 0.97 -11.51
C PHE A 96 -40.70 1.62 -12.79
N CYS A 97 -39.88 2.68 -12.68
CA CYS A 97 -39.23 3.27 -13.84
C CYS A 97 -38.31 2.28 -14.52
N SER A 98 -38.45 2.19 -15.85
CA SER A 98 -37.54 1.41 -16.67
C SER A 98 -36.19 2.09 -16.84
N SER A 99 -35.17 1.34 -17.30
CA SER A 99 -33.86 1.88 -17.59
C SER A 99 -33.91 2.98 -18.67
N GLU A 100 -34.78 2.82 -19.67
CA GLU A 100 -35.00 3.77 -20.75
C GLU A 100 -35.61 5.09 -20.24
N GLU A 101 -36.59 5.01 -19.33
CA GLU A 101 -37.17 6.19 -18.70
C GLU A 101 -36.14 6.96 -17.89
N LEU A 102 -35.31 6.24 -17.10
CA LEU A 102 -34.24 6.86 -16.30
C LEU A 102 -33.18 7.52 -17.18
N GLU A 103 -32.80 6.91 -18.29
CA GLU A 103 -31.81 7.49 -19.21
C GLU A 103 -32.38 8.71 -19.92
N LYS A 104 -33.67 8.70 -20.36
CA LYS A 104 -34.35 9.87 -20.91
C LYS A 104 -34.35 11.04 -19.92
N MET A 105 -34.65 10.78 -18.63
CA MET A 105 -34.61 11.81 -17.58
C MET A 105 -33.22 12.43 -17.47
N LYS A 106 -32.19 11.60 -17.49
CA LYS A 106 -30.80 12.04 -17.40
C LYS A 106 -30.34 12.85 -18.61
N VAL A 107 -30.70 12.41 -19.82
CA VAL A 107 -30.41 13.16 -21.06
C VAL A 107 -31.10 14.54 -21.03
N THR A 108 -32.37 14.58 -20.63
CA THR A 108 -33.12 15.84 -20.50
C THR A 108 -32.48 16.78 -19.48
N ALA A 109 -32.10 16.29 -18.31
CA ALA A 109 -31.42 17.07 -17.29
C ALA A 109 -30.08 17.65 -17.80
N ASN A 110 -29.29 16.84 -18.52
CA ASN A 110 -28.03 17.27 -19.11
C ASN A 110 -28.24 18.36 -20.18
N GLN A 111 -29.27 18.23 -21.04
CA GLN A 111 -29.63 19.24 -22.03
C GLN A 111 -30.02 20.56 -21.36
N MET A 112 -30.74 20.48 -20.25
CA MET A 112 -31.16 21.64 -19.46
C MET A 112 -30.04 22.20 -18.56
N LYS A 113 -28.86 21.56 -18.53
CA LYS A 113 -27.72 21.89 -17.64
C LYS A 113 -28.09 21.94 -16.16
N ILE A 114 -29.03 21.11 -15.76
CA ILE A 114 -29.40 20.92 -14.35
C ILE A 114 -28.87 19.58 -13.85
N PRO A 115 -28.61 19.41 -12.52
CA PRO A 115 -28.22 18.13 -11.96
C PRO A 115 -29.25 17.06 -12.33
N PRO A 116 -28.83 15.84 -12.73
CA PRO A 116 -29.72 14.72 -13.06
C PRO A 116 -30.35 14.12 -11.80
N VAL A 117 -31.18 14.88 -11.14
CA VAL A 117 -31.90 14.48 -9.92
C VAL A 117 -33.13 13.68 -10.32
N TYR A 118 -33.33 12.52 -9.71
CA TYR A 118 -34.54 11.73 -9.97
C TYR A 118 -35.78 12.46 -9.45
N MET A 119 -36.73 12.73 -10.34
CA MET A 119 -38.01 13.40 -10.07
C MET A 119 -39.20 12.60 -10.67
N GLY A 120 -39.09 11.26 -10.62
CA GLY A 120 -40.08 10.40 -11.28
C GLY A 120 -41.44 10.37 -10.57
N LYS A 121 -42.48 9.98 -11.33
CA LYS A 121 -43.87 9.93 -10.91
C LYS A 121 -44.15 9.04 -9.70
N TRP A 122 -43.34 7.99 -9.52
CA TRP A 122 -43.52 7.01 -8.44
C TRP A 122 -43.27 7.57 -7.03
N ALA A 123 -42.63 8.74 -6.93
CA ALA A 123 -42.48 9.41 -5.64
C ALA A 123 -43.83 9.93 -5.09
N THR A 124 -44.80 10.18 -5.96
CA THR A 124 -46.13 10.73 -5.60
C THR A 124 -47.27 9.86 -6.15
N ALA A 125 -46.98 8.66 -6.63
CA ALA A 125 -48.00 7.74 -7.13
C ALA A 125 -48.97 7.33 -6.03
N SER A 126 -50.23 7.13 -6.37
CA SER A 126 -51.26 6.63 -5.50
C SER A 126 -51.08 5.12 -5.24
N ASP A 127 -51.61 4.63 -4.14
CA ASP A 127 -51.58 3.19 -3.83
C ASP A 127 -52.23 2.34 -4.93
N ALA A 128 -53.28 2.89 -5.60
CA ALA A 128 -53.95 2.21 -6.70
C ALA A 128 -53.03 2.04 -7.92
N GLU A 129 -52.26 3.08 -8.27
CA GLU A 129 -51.27 3.00 -9.37
C GLU A 129 -50.17 2.00 -9.05
N VAL A 130 -49.68 2.03 -7.79
CA VAL A 130 -48.67 1.04 -7.32
C VAL A 130 -49.21 -0.37 -7.38
N GLN A 131 -50.43 -0.61 -6.89
CA GLN A 131 -51.08 -1.90 -6.90
C GLN A 131 -51.29 -2.44 -8.33
N GLN A 132 -51.68 -1.58 -9.26
CA GLN A 132 -51.85 -1.95 -10.69
C GLN A 132 -50.52 -2.47 -11.28
N GLU A 133 -49.40 -1.83 -11.00
CA GLU A 133 -48.09 -2.31 -11.49
C GLU A 133 -47.63 -3.60 -10.81
N LEU A 134 -47.95 -3.79 -9.53
CA LEU A 134 -47.68 -5.02 -8.82
C LEU A 134 -48.47 -6.19 -9.41
N GLU A 135 -49.77 -6.00 -9.76
CA GLU A 135 -50.62 -7.01 -10.40
C GLU A 135 -50.14 -7.39 -11.80
N LYS A 136 -49.52 -6.44 -12.53
CA LYS A 136 -48.87 -6.72 -13.83
C LYS A 136 -47.55 -7.47 -13.67
N GLY A 137 -47.01 -7.63 -12.47
CA GLY A 137 -45.70 -8.20 -12.22
C GLY A 137 -44.53 -7.32 -12.67
N THR A 138 -44.76 -6.00 -12.81
CA THR A 138 -43.71 -5.06 -13.25
C THR A 138 -42.55 -5.04 -12.24
N PRO A 139 -41.29 -5.25 -12.68
CA PRO A 139 -40.15 -5.15 -11.78
C PRO A 139 -40.01 -3.78 -11.16
N TYR A 140 -39.66 -3.70 -9.91
CA TYR A 140 -39.49 -2.42 -9.21
C TYR A 140 -38.23 -2.41 -8.35
N THR A 141 -37.72 -1.19 -8.08
CA THR A 141 -36.65 -0.92 -7.12
C THR A 141 -37.22 -0.26 -5.88
N TYR A 142 -36.57 -0.42 -4.72
CA TYR A 142 -36.86 0.43 -3.58
C TYR A 142 -36.00 1.69 -3.65
N ARG A 143 -36.68 2.84 -3.58
CA ARG A 143 -36.07 4.16 -3.68
C ARG A 143 -36.31 4.96 -2.42
N PHE A 144 -35.22 5.49 -1.85
CA PHE A 144 -35.24 6.33 -0.67
C PHE A 144 -35.76 7.71 -1.03
N ARG A 145 -36.71 8.21 -0.25
CA ARG A 145 -37.32 9.53 -0.41
C ARG A 145 -36.47 10.59 0.28
N VAL A 146 -35.80 11.42 -0.50
CA VAL A 146 -34.98 12.51 0.01
C VAL A 146 -35.87 13.72 0.36
N PRO A 147 -35.73 14.31 1.55
CA PRO A 147 -36.42 15.59 1.84
C PRO A 147 -36.06 16.66 0.82
N LYS A 148 -37.04 17.40 0.37
CA LYS A 148 -36.85 18.41 -0.70
C LYS A 148 -36.26 19.72 -0.21
N GLU A 149 -36.35 19.98 1.09
CA GLU A 149 -35.87 21.21 1.73
C GLU A 149 -34.95 20.88 2.91
N GLY A 150 -34.15 21.89 3.28
CA GLY A 150 -33.25 21.83 4.40
C GLY A 150 -31.79 21.46 4.03
N SER A 151 -30.98 21.33 5.03
CA SER A 151 -29.58 20.93 4.92
C SER A 151 -29.23 19.82 5.90
N LEU A 152 -28.28 19.00 5.51
CA LEU A 152 -27.67 18.02 6.41
C LEU A 152 -26.25 18.47 6.73
N LYS A 153 -25.90 18.46 8.00
CA LYS A 153 -24.57 18.81 8.51
C LYS A 153 -23.97 17.63 9.23
N ILE A 154 -22.69 17.42 9.03
CA ILE A 154 -21.87 16.41 9.72
C ILE A 154 -20.59 17.07 10.18
N ASN A 155 -20.19 16.81 11.41
CA ASN A 155 -18.88 17.18 11.92
C ASN A 155 -17.90 16.04 11.62
N ASP A 156 -17.14 16.19 10.53
CA ASP A 156 -16.08 15.25 10.17
C ASP A 156 -14.84 15.51 11.03
N LEU A 157 -14.24 14.46 11.56
CA LEU A 157 -13.09 14.58 12.48
C LEU A 157 -11.84 15.18 11.83
N ILE A 158 -11.73 15.06 10.50
CA ILE A 158 -10.61 15.61 9.72
C ILE A 158 -11.02 16.89 9.00
N ARG A 159 -12.16 16.88 8.28
CA ARG A 159 -12.63 17.97 7.42
C ARG A 159 -13.28 19.11 8.18
N GLY A 160 -13.78 18.84 9.39
CA GLY A 160 -14.61 19.76 10.16
C GLY A 160 -16.07 19.69 9.72
N GLU A 161 -16.82 20.79 9.85
CA GLU A 161 -18.23 20.82 9.44
C GLU A 161 -18.36 20.69 7.92
N VAL A 162 -19.07 19.66 7.46
CA VAL A 162 -19.47 19.46 6.07
C VAL A 162 -20.98 19.57 5.99
N SER A 163 -21.46 20.44 5.09
CA SER A 163 -22.90 20.73 4.93
C SER A 163 -23.34 20.49 3.48
N TRP A 164 -24.50 19.87 3.33
CA TRP A 164 -25.13 19.62 2.03
C TRP A 164 -26.54 20.18 2.02
N ASN A 165 -26.91 20.84 0.93
CA ASN A 165 -28.27 21.22 0.67
C ASN A 165 -29.03 20.03 0.07
N LEU A 166 -30.13 19.60 0.71
CA LEU A 166 -30.86 18.40 0.33
C LEU A 166 -31.56 18.48 -1.02
N ASN A 167 -31.88 19.69 -1.50
CA ASN A 167 -32.48 19.88 -2.83
C ASN A 167 -31.54 19.50 -3.98
N THR A 168 -30.22 19.34 -3.72
CA THR A 168 -29.24 18.90 -4.72
C THR A 168 -29.16 17.38 -4.86
N LEU A 169 -29.82 16.64 -3.96
CA LEU A 169 -29.84 15.19 -3.95
C LEU A 169 -31.21 14.67 -4.40
N GLY A 170 -31.22 13.80 -5.38
CA GLY A 170 -32.43 13.07 -5.79
C GLY A 170 -32.69 11.83 -4.97
N ASP A 171 -33.92 11.35 -5.06
CA ASP A 171 -34.30 10.06 -4.49
C ASP A 171 -33.39 8.96 -5.08
N PHE A 172 -32.81 8.11 -4.26
CA PHE A 172 -31.82 7.12 -4.67
C PHE A 172 -32.25 5.69 -4.34
N VAL A 173 -31.80 4.75 -5.15
CA VAL A 173 -32.11 3.32 -4.98
C VAL A 173 -31.37 2.79 -3.76
N ILE A 174 -32.07 1.99 -2.94
CA ILE A 174 -31.51 1.22 -1.82
C ILE A 174 -31.57 -0.29 -2.05
N MET A 175 -32.56 -0.78 -2.83
CA MET A 175 -32.70 -2.17 -3.23
C MET A 175 -32.98 -2.26 -4.72
N ARG A 176 -32.29 -3.12 -5.42
CA ARG A 176 -32.49 -3.38 -6.86
C ARG A 176 -33.72 -4.28 -7.08
N SER A 177 -34.21 -4.35 -8.31
CA SER A 177 -35.36 -5.19 -8.70
C SER A 177 -35.11 -6.69 -8.53
N ASN A 178 -33.86 -7.12 -8.55
CA ASN A 178 -33.47 -8.50 -8.24
C ASN A 178 -33.36 -8.80 -6.74
N GLY A 179 -33.75 -7.85 -5.87
CA GLY A 179 -33.68 -8.00 -4.42
C GLY A 179 -32.29 -7.79 -3.81
N GLN A 180 -31.31 -7.38 -4.61
CA GLN A 180 -29.97 -7.06 -4.09
C GLN A 180 -29.92 -5.64 -3.54
N PRO A 181 -29.34 -5.44 -2.34
CA PRO A 181 -29.18 -4.13 -1.76
C PRO A 181 -28.07 -3.33 -2.47
N VAL A 182 -28.11 -2.01 -2.33
CA VAL A 182 -27.11 -1.10 -2.89
C VAL A 182 -26.13 -0.65 -1.81
N TYR A 183 -24.89 -0.40 -2.19
CA TYR A 183 -23.75 -0.05 -1.34
C TYR A 183 -24.11 0.85 -0.13
N ASN A 184 -24.66 2.05 -0.37
CA ASN A 184 -24.96 3.01 0.71
C ASN A 184 -25.94 2.46 1.76
N PHE A 185 -26.85 1.58 1.35
CA PHE A 185 -27.78 0.94 2.27
C PHE A 185 -27.12 -0.18 3.06
N CYS A 186 -26.38 -1.07 2.37
CA CYS A 186 -25.66 -2.16 3.04
C CYS A 186 -24.76 -1.64 4.14
N VAL A 187 -23.85 -0.71 3.79
CA VAL A 187 -22.85 -0.22 4.77
C VAL A 187 -23.52 0.48 5.96
N THR A 188 -24.62 1.20 5.74
CA THR A 188 -25.35 1.84 6.84
C THR A 188 -25.95 0.82 7.81
N VAL A 189 -26.61 -0.22 7.30
CA VAL A 189 -27.20 -1.28 8.12
C VAL A 189 -26.10 -2.05 8.83
N ASP A 190 -25.01 -2.37 8.14
CA ASP A 190 -23.91 -3.13 8.69
C ASP A 190 -23.18 -2.34 9.78
N ASP A 191 -22.80 -1.10 9.52
CA ASP A 191 -22.12 -0.25 10.49
C ASP A 191 -22.94 -0.07 11.76
N ALA A 192 -24.26 0.14 11.61
CA ALA A 192 -25.16 0.28 12.75
C ALA A 192 -25.30 -1.02 13.56
N THR A 193 -25.51 -2.16 12.89
CA THR A 193 -25.74 -3.47 13.53
C THR A 193 -24.46 -4.09 14.06
N MET A 194 -23.31 -3.79 13.46
CA MET A 194 -21.98 -4.15 13.94
C MET A 194 -21.43 -3.15 14.97
N ARG A 195 -22.21 -2.10 15.33
CA ARG A 195 -21.85 -1.08 16.32
C ARG A 195 -20.54 -0.36 15.96
N ILE A 196 -20.31 -0.09 14.69
CA ILE A 196 -19.15 0.69 14.25
C ILE A 196 -19.25 2.10 14.80
N SER A 197 -18.25 2.49 15.59
CA SER A 197 -18.21 3.81 16.24
C SER A 197 -17.60 4.90 15.35
N HIS A 198 -16.66 4.54 14.49
CA HIS A 198 -15.94 5.46 13.62
C HIS A 198 -15.83 4.89 12.20
N VAL A 199 -16.04 5.74 11.21
CA VAL A 199 -15.87 5.44 9.78
C VAL A 199 -14.75 6.33 9.23
N ILE A 200 -13.55 5.75 9.12
CA ILE A 200 -12.35 6.41 8.59
C ILE A 200 -12.13 5.91 7.16
N ARG A 201 -12.29 6.77 6.16
CA ARG A 201 -12.21 6.38 4.74
C ARG A 201 -11.78 7.53 3.83
N ALA A 202 -11.53 7.26 2.55
CA ALA A 202 -11.12 8.28 1.60
C ALA A 202 -12.21 9.34 1.36
N GLU A 203 -11.80 10.59 1.15
CA GLU A 203 -12.69 11.76 0.93
C GLU A 203 -13.61 11.64 -0.29
N GLU A 204 -13.30 10.79 -1.25
CA GLU A 204 -14.17 10.50 -2.39
C GLU A 204 -15.51 9.87 -1.96
N HIS A 205 -15.62 9.39 -0.73
CA HIS A 205 -16.85 8.87 -0.14
C HIS A 205 -17.73 9.94 0.54
N LEU A 206 -17.32 11.21 0.58
CA LEU A 206 -18.15 12.30 1.13
C LEU A 206 -19.56 12.35 0.54
N PRO A 207 -19.77 12.24 -0.80
CA PRO A 207 -21.12 12.18 -1.37
C PRO A 207 -21.93 10.97 -0.91
N ASN A 208 -21.27 9.86 -0.55
CA ASN A 208 -21.93 8.67 -0.01
C ASN A 208 -22.38 8.91 1.44
N THR A 209 -21.58 9.64 2.22
CA THR A 209 -21.87 9.97 3.62
C THR A 209 -23.20 10.70 3.76
N LEU A 210 -23.53 11.60 2.84
CA LEU A 210 -24.83 12.27 2.81
C LEU A 210 -26.00 11.28 2.71
N ARG A 211 -25.91 10.31 1.80
CA ARG A 211 -26.95 9.27 1.61
C ARG A 211 -27.06 8.36 2.83
N GLN A 212 -25.92 7.94 3.35
CA GLN A 212 -25.85 7.07 4.53
C GLN A 212 -26.43 7.78 5.77
N ALA A 213 -26.09 9.04 6.00
CA ALA A 213 -26.63 9.82 7.09
C ALA A 213 -28.16 9.98 7.04
N LEU A 214 -28.73 10.09 5.86
CA LEU A 214 -30.19 10.10 5.66
C LEU A 214 -30.81 8.75 6.03
N ILE A 215 -30.17 7.65 5.67
CA ILE A 215 -30.61 6.29 5.99
C ILE A 215 -30.50 6.05 7.51
N TYR A 216 -29.39 6.46 8.15
CA TYR A 216 -29.24 6.39 9.62
C TYR A 216 -30.39 7.08 10.33
N LYS A 217 -30.70 8.30 9.91
CA LYS A 217 -31.81 9.07 10.51
C LYS A 217 -33.16 8.39 10.31
N ALA A 218 -33.44 7.88 9.11
CA ALA A 218 -34.72 7.23 8.80
C ALA A 218 -34.93 5.92 9.54
N LEU A 219 -33.84 5.17 9.81
CA LEU A 219 -33.88 3.94 10.61
C LEU A 219 -33.80 4.19 12.11
N GLY A 220 -33.57 5.43 12.55
CA GLY A 220 -33.38 5.75 13.98
C GLY A 220 -32.08 5.18 14.56
N PHE A 221 -31.09 4.91 13.73
CA PHE A 221 -29.79 4.41 14.19
C PHE A 221 -28.88 5.52 14.71
N ALA A 222 -28.07 5.20 15.71
CA ALA A 222 -26.98 6.06 16.12
C ALA A 222 -25.96 6.18 14.99
N MET A 223 -25.63 7.41 14.60
CA MET A 223 -24.68 7.66 13.50
C MET A 223 -23.25 7.55 14.04
N PRO A 224 -22.33 6.86 13.32
CA PRO A 224 -20.93 6.83 13.69
C PRO A 224 -20.28 8.21 13.49
N LEU A 225 -19.11 8.42 14.06
CA LEU A 225 -18.26 9.55 13.73
C LEU A 225 -17.55 9.29 12.40
N PHE A 226 -17.52 10.29 11.54
CA PHE A 226 -16.88 10.20 10.23
C PHE A 226 -15.53 10.91 10.21
N ALA A 227 -14.58 10.34 9.48
CA ALA A 227 -13.28 10.92 9.22
C ALA A 227 -12.89 10.64 7.75
N HIS A 228 -12.87 11.67 6.93
CA HIS A 228 -12.54 11.54 5.51
C HIS A 228 -11.11 11.96 5.24
N VAL A 229 -10.23 10.97 5.01
CA VAL A 229 -8.82 11.16 4.71
C VAL A 229 -8.62 11.62 3.26
N SER A 230 -7.60 12.45 3.04
CA SER A 230 -7.25 12.95 1.71
C SER A 230 -6.84 11.82 0.75
N LEU A 231 -6.90 12.08 -0.55
CA LEU A 231 -6.41 11.14 -1.56
C LEU A 231 -4.87 11.05 -1.55
N ILE A 232 -4.37 9.90 -1.96
CA ILE A 232 -2.97 9.76 -2.34
C ILE A 232 -2.82 10.22 -3.80
N LEU A 233 -1.89 11.13 -4.02
CA LEU A 233 -1.63 11.75 -5.31
C LEU A 233 -0.34 11.18 -5.91
N ALA A 234 -0.27 11.15 -7.22
CA ALA A 234 0.97 10.94 -7.96
C ALA A 234 1.81 12.24 -8.01
N PRO A 235 3.08 12.18 -8.45
CA PRO A 235 3.94 13.36 -8.58
C PRO A 235 3.34 14.47 -9.45
N ASP A 236 2.50 14.12 -10.43
CA ASP A 236 1.77 15.08 -11.28
C ASP A 236 0.52 15.68 -10.58
N LYS A 237 0.34 15.40 -9.29
CA LYS A 237 -0.82 15.80 -8.45
C LYS A 237 -2.17 15.21 -8.88
N SER A 238 -2.20 14.31 -9.83
CA SER A 238 -3.40 13.52 -10.14
C SER A 238 -3.58 12.38 -9.13
N LYS A 239 -4.77 11.80 -9.05
CA LYS A 239 -5.02 10.61 -8.19
C LYS A 239 -4.07 9.48 -8.60
N LEU A 240 -3.39 8.88 -7.62
CA LEU A 240 -2.50 7.75 -7.85
C LEU A 240 -3.25 6.58 -8.51
N SER A 241 -2.71 6.07 -9.60
CA SER A 241 -3.32 5.02 -10.41
C SER A 241 -2.24 4.14 -11.08
N LYS A 242 -2.64 3.00 -11.65
CA LYS A 242 -1.74 2.03 -12.31
C LYS A 242 -0.81 2.63 -13.38
N ARG A 243 -1.19 3.74 -14.02
CA ARG A 243 -0.33 4.42 -15.00
C ARG A 243 0.93 5.05 -14.40
N HIS A 244 0.98 5.19 -13.07
CA HIS A 244 2.10 5.78 -12.34
C HIS A 244 3.06 4.72 -11.76
N GLY A 245 2.89 3.44 -12.11
CA GLY A 245 3.71 2.33 -11.65
C GLY A 245 2.98 1.39 -10.70
N ALA A 246 3.72 0.76 -9.79
CA ALA A 246 3.16 -0.14 -8.79
C ALA A 246 2.20 0.61 -7.86
N THR A 247 1.02 0.04 -7.64
CA THR A 247 -0.04 0.65 -6.82
C THR A 247 -0.70 -0.33 -5.85
N SER A 248 -0.37 -1.62 -5.91
CA SER A 248 -0.89 -2.62 -4.99
C SER A 248 0.17 -3.09 -4.00
N VAL A 249 -0.27 -3.45 -2.81
CA VAL A 249 0.60 -3.98 -1.74
C VAL A 249 1.34 -5.22 -2.21
N GLY A 250 0.65 -6.17 -2.87
CA GLY A 250 1.26 -7.38 -3.40
C GLY A 250 2.41 -7.10 -4.37
N GLN A 251 2.30 -6.06 -5.23
CA GLN A 251 3.40 -5.66 -6.12
C GLN A 251 4.64 -5.20 -5.33
N TYR A 252 4.47 -4.40 -4.28
CA TYR A 252 5.59 -3.98 -3.43
C TYR A 252 6.23 -5.15 -2.68
N LYS A 253 5.41 -6.10 -2.19
CA LYS A 253 5.89 -7.36 -1.62
C LYS A 253 6.77 -8.13 -2.62
N GLU A 254 6.29 -8.31 -3.85
CA GLU A 254 7.04 -8.99 -4.93
C GLU A 254 8.34 -8.25 -5.29
N MET A 255 8.34 -6.93 -5.22
CA MET A 255 9.54 -6.10 -5.44
C MET A 255 10.55 -6.18 -4.28
N GLY A 256 10.23 -6.86 -3.17
CA GLY A 256 11.14 -7.05 -2.04
C GLY A 256 11.11 -5.95 -1.00
N TYR A 257 10.00 -5.19 -0.92
CA TYR A 257 9.78 -4.27 0.19
C TYR A 257 9.40 -5.01 1.47
N LEU A 258 9.83 -4.48 2.60
CA LEU A 258 9.48 -4.98 3.93
C LEU A 258 8.09 -4.46 4.34
N PRO A 259 7.28 -5.29 5.03
CA PRO A 259 5.98 -4.83 5.54
C PRO A 259 6.12 -3.66 6.53
N GLN A 260 7.14 -3.65 7.38
CA GLN A 260 7.42 -2.58 8.34
C GLN A 260 7.68 -1.24 7.62
N ALA A 261 8.44 -1.26 6.54
CA ALA A 261 8.71 -0.08 5.74
C ALA A 261 7.45 0.43 5.02
N MET A 262 6.65 -0.48 4.49
CA MET A 262 5.36 -0.13 3.88
C MET A 262 4.41 0.51 4.90
N VAL A 263 4.27 -0.08 6.08
CA VAL A 263 3.41 0.46 7.16
C VAL A 263 3.89 1.83 7.60
N ASN A 264 5.18 2.00 7.86
CA ASN A 264 5.75 3.29 8.25
C ASN A 264 5.52 4.35 7.17
N TYR A 265 5.83 4.04 5.91
CA TYR A 265 5.65 4.97 4.80
C TYR A 265 4.17 5.34 4.58
N LEU A 266 3.26 4.37 4.61
CA LEU A 266 1.82 4.60 4.45
C LEU A 266 1.27 5.48 5.58
N ALA A 267 1.77 5.33 6.80
CA ALA A 267 1.38 6.20 7.93
C ALA A 267 1.75 7.66 7.65
N LEU A 268 2.94 7.92 7.14
CA LEU A 268 3.41 9.27 6.80
C LEU A 268 2.68 9.92 5.61
N LEU A 269 1.93 9.14 4.83
CA LEU A 269 1.10 9.69 3.76
C LEU A 269 -0.15 10.37 4.31
N GLY A 270 0.03 11.56 4.85
CA GLY A 270 -1.02 12.41 5.37
C GLY A 270 -1.14 12.42 6.89
N TRP A 271 -0.19 11.82 7.62
CA TRP A 271 -0.10 11.91 9.07
C TRP A 271 1.35 12.16 9.49
N GLY A 272 1.55 12.74 10.68
CA GLY A 272 2.85 12.91 11.34
C GLY A 272 2.66 13.18 12.83
N ASP A 273 3.65 12.82 13.64
CA ASP A 273 3.61 13.01 15.10
C ASP A 273 3.94 14.46 15.54
N GLY A 274 4.25 15.33 14.58
CA GLY A 274 4.60 16.74 14.81
C GLY A 274 6.07 16.98 15.10
N THR A 275 6.91 15.96 14.95
CA THR A 275 8.36 16.04 14.98
C THR A 275 8.93 15.87 13.57
N GLU A 276 10.26 15.94 13.43
CA GLU A 276 10.97 15.62 12.18
C GLU A 276 11.27 14.13 12.04
N ASN A 277 10.85 13.29 13.02
CA ASN A 277 11.05 11.85 12.95
C ASN A 277 10.17 11.24 11.85
N GLU A 278 10.77 10.40 11.02
CA GLU A 278 10.09 9.69 9.96
C GLU A 278 10.22 8.17 10.09
N PHE A 279 11.00 7.69 11.07
CA PHE A 279 11.19 6.26 11.30
C PHE A 279 10.36 5.81 12.51
N PHE A 280 9.37 4.96 12.26
CA PHE A 280 8.45 4.44 13.25
C PHE A 280 8.29 2.94 13.12
N THR A 281 8.28 2.25 14.24
CA THR A 281 7.75 0.89 14.34
C THR A 281 6.22 0.92 14.39
N ILE A 282 5.57 -0.22 14.22
CA ILE A 282 4.11 -0.31 14.36
C ILE A 282 3.65 0.06 15.77
N ASP A 283 4.42 -0.28 16.80
CA ASP A 283 4.11 0.05 18.20
C ASP A 283 4.23 1.57 18.44
N ASP A 284 5.26 2.23 17.91
CA ASP A 284 5.38 3.68 17.94
C ASP A 284 4.18 4.35 17.26
N LEU A 285 3.76 3.82 16.12
CA LEU A 285 2.60 4.34 15.40
C LEU A 285 1.32 4.17 16.20
N VAL A 286 1.10 3.01 16.84
CA VAL A 286 -0.08 2.77 17.69
C VAL A 286 -0.09 3.74 18.88
N GLU A 287 1.04 3.98 19.52
CA GLU A 287 1.15 4.89 20.65
C GLU A 287 0.88 6.36 20.25
N LYS A 288 1.45 6.79 19.10
CA LYS A 288 1.47 8.21 18.70
C LYS A 288 0.31 8.62 17.80
N PHE A 289 -0.39 7.67 17.20
CA PHE A 289 -1.43 7.98 16.23
C PHE A 289 -2.60 8.73 16.83
N THR A 290 -2.92 9.88 16.25
CA THR A 290 -4.16 10.62 16.55
C THR A 290 -4.79 11.11 15.26
N ILE A 291 -6.10 11.01 15.17
CA ILE A 291 -6.89 11.47 14.03
C ILE A 291 -6.74 12.99 13.80
N ASN A 292 -6.52 13.75 14.88
CA ASN A 292 -6.37 15.21 14.83
C ASN A 292 -5.11 15.68 14.10
N ARG A 293 -4.12 14.79 13.91
CA ARG A 293 -2.90 15.07 13.16
C ARG A 293 -2.96 14.60 11.71
N VAL A 294 -4.11 14.07 11.27
CA VAL A 294 -4.30 13.68 9.87
C VAL A 294 -4.54 14.95 9.03
N ASN A 295 -3.74 15.11 7.99
CA ASN A 295 -3.79 16.27 7.11
C ASN A 295 -5.00 16.24 6.17
N LYS A 296 -5.56 17.44 5.92
CA LYS A 296 -6.65 17.63 4.95
C LYS A 296 -6.18 17.60 3.49
N SER A 297 -4.93 17.94 3.25
CA SER A 297 -4.34 18.01 1.91
C SER A 297 -3.93 16.65 1.40
N GLY A 298 -4.00 16.45 0.06
CA GLY A 298 -3.52 15.24 -0.58
C GLY A 298 -2.03 15.00 -0.32
N ALA A 299 -1.66 13.76 -0.06
CA ALA A 299 -0.29 13.33 0.13
C ALA A 299 0.28 12.79 -1.18
N VAL A 300 1.44 13.29 -1.60
CA VAL A 300 2.10 12.82 -2.82
C VAL A 300 2.89 11.55 -2.53
N PHE A 301 2.66 10.51 -3.33
CA PHE A 301 3.41 9.26 -3.25
C PHE A 301 4.77 9.42 -3.91
N ASP A 302 5.82 9.18 -3.15
CA ASP A 302 7.22 9.26 -3.58
C ASP A 302 7.87 7.87 -3.46
N ALA A 303 8.07 7.21 -4.60
CA ALA A 303 8.67 5.88 -4.66
C ALA A 303 10.15 5.88 -4.22
N THR A 304 10.88 6.99 -4.45
CA THR A 304 12.28 7.13 -4.04
C THR A 304 12.38 7.18 -2.52
N LYS A 305 11.50 7.96 -1.88
CA LYS A 305 11.43 8.03 -0.41
C LYS A 305 11.03 6.68 0.18
N LEU A 306 10.08 5.97 -0.42
CA LEU A 306 9.70 4.64 0.04
C LEU A 306 10.88 3.65 -0.06
N LYS A 307 11.61 3.66 -1.18
CA LYS A 307 12.80 2.78 -1.35
C LYS A 307 13.87 3.10 -0.30
N TRP A 308 14.19 4.36 -0.10
CA TRP A 308 15.14 4.80 0.93
C TRP A 308 14.69 4.35 2.34
N MET A 309 13.42 4.56 2.69
CA MET A 309 12.87 4.14 3.98
C MET A 309 12.96 2.62 4.16
N ASN A 310 12.73 1.86 3.09
CA ASN A 310 12.90 0.41 3.12
C ASN A 310 14.32 0.01 3.46
N GLY A 311 15.33 0.67 2.87
CA GLY A 311 16.73 0.47 3.22
C GLY A 311 17.02 0.76 4.70
N GLN A 312 16.42 1.81 5.29
CA GLN A 312 16.55 2.08 6.72
C GLN A 312 15.96 0.96 7.59
N HIS A 313 14.79 0.45 7.22
CA HIS A 313 14.18 -0.70 7.92
C HIS A 313 15.01 -1.98 7.76
N LEU A 314 15.54 -2.26 6.56
CA LEU A 314 16.44 -3.40 6.34
C LEU A 314 17.65 -3.37 7.29
N ARG A 315 18.33 -2.22 7.33
CA ARG A 315 19.51 -2.03 8.20
C ARG A 315 19.18 -2.08 9.69
N SER A 316 17.94 -1.79 10.09
CA SER A 316 17.49 -1.86 11.49
C SER A 316 17.10 -3.28 11.93
N LEU A 317 16.94 -4.22 11.00
CA LEU A 317 16.62 -5.61 11.35
C LEU A 317 17.78 -6.26 12.10
N PRO A 318 17.49 -7.15 13.07
CA PRO A 318 18.52 -8.01 13.64
C PRO A 318 19.23 -8.80 12.54
N SER A 319 20.57 -8.81 12.57
CA SER A 319 21.40 -9.44 11.54
C SER A 319 20.98 -10.88 11.24
N ASP A 320 20.66 -11.66 12.28
CA ASP A 320 20.25 -13.07 12.12
C ASP A 320 18.95 -13.24 11.30
N LEU A 321 17.98 -12.33 11.47
CA LEU A 321 16.74 -12.35 10.70
C LEU A 321 16.99 -11.96 9.24
N LEU A 322 17.77 -10.91 9.02
CA LEU A 322 18.11 -10.45 7.67
C LEU A 322 18.91 -11.49 6.90
N ILE A 323 19.91 -12.13 7.54
CA ILE A 323 20.69 -13.21 6.94
C ILE A 323 19.78 -14.36 6.53
N LYS A 324 18.87 -14.77 7.41
CA LYS A 324 17.91 -15.83 7.12
C LYS A 324 17.02 -15.48 5.93
N ASP A 325 16.49 -14.25 5.87
CA ASP A 325 15.65 -13.80 4.77
C ASP A 325 16.40 -13.82 3.43
N PHE A 326 17.68 -13.44 3.43
CA PHE A 326 18.53 -13.53 2.24
C PHE A 326 18.81 -14.98 1.85
N GLU A 327 19.18 -15.83 2.79
CA GLU A 327 19.44 -17.24 2.52
C GLU A 327 18.19 -17.94 1.95
N ASP A 328 17.03 -17.76 2.59
CA ASP A 328 15.76 -18.36 2.15
C ASP A 328 15.40 -17.91 0.73
N ARG A 329 15.60 -16.62 0.45
CA ARG A 329 15.37 -16.05 -0.87
C ARG A 329 16.34 -16.64 -1.91
N TRP A 330 17.65 -16.60 -1.66
CA TRP A 330 18.65 -17.05 -2.62
C TRP A 330 18.54 -18.55 -2.91
N ARG A 331 18.11 -19.35 -1.93
CA ARG A 331 17.78 -20.77 -2.13
C ARG A 331 16.52 -20.93 -2.97
N SER A 332 15.48 -20.18 -2.68
CA SER A 332 14.22 -20.26 -3.43
C SER A 332 14.36 -19.81 -4.89
N THR A 333 15.26 -18.89 -5.17
CA THR A 333 15.58 -18.41 -6.55
C THR A 333 16.64 -19.28 -7.24
N GLY A 334 17.27 -20.23 -6.53
CA GLY A 334 18.32 -21.10 -7.08
C GLY A 334 19.67 -20.41 -7.29
N ILE A 335 19.86 -19.20 -6.76
CA ILE A 335 21.13 -18.46 -6.85
C ILE A 335 22.17 -19.11 -5.94
N LEU A 336 21.74 -19.64 -4.78
CA LEU A 336 22.60 -20.28 -3.77
C LEU A 336 22.28 -21.76 -3.66
N LEU A 337 23.31 -22.61 -3.65
CA LEU A 337 23.18 -24.04 -3.43
C LEU A 337 23.28 -24.38 -1.93
N GLU A 338 22.72 -25.50 -1.51
CA GLU A 338 22.77 -25.93 -0.10
C GLU A 338 24.21 -26.09 0.44
N SER A 339 25.15 -26.45 -0.42
CA SER A 339 26.56 -26.60 -0.06
C SER A 339 27.29 -25.28 0.25
N GLU A 340 26.65 -24.15 -0.02
CA GLU A 340 27.25 -22.81 0.06
C GLU A 340 26.75 -21.98 1.25
N SER A 341 26.17 -22.61 2.26
CA SER A 341 25.55 -21.92 3.39
C SER A 341 26.51 -21.06 4.23
N GLY A 342 27.77 -21.46 4.34
CA GLY A 342 28.80 -20.66 5.03
C GLY A 342 29.05 -19.31 4.34
N PHE A 343 29.09 -19.32 3.02
CA PHE A 343 29.27 -18.13 2.20
C PHE A 343 28.05 -17.18 2.24
N ALA A 344 26.84 -17.74 2.37
CA ALA A 344 25.61 -16.96 2.39
C ALA A 344 25.58 -15.94 3.54
N LYS A 345 26.02 -16.34 4.72
CA LYS A 345 26.08 -15.45 5.89
C LYS A 345 27.02 -14.29 5.66
N GLU A 346 28.22 -14.57 5.17
CA GLU A 346 29.24 -13.53 4.89
C GLU A 346 28.77 -12.58 3.78
N ALA A 347 28.15 -13.12 2.72
CA ALA A 347 27.57 -12.32 1.65
C ALA A 347 26.43 -11.43 2.14
N ALA A 348 25.55 -11.94 2.99
CA ALA A 348 24.44 -11.17 3.54
C ALA A 348 24.93 -10.01 4.41
N GLU A 349 25.90 -10.26 5.29
CA GLU A 349 26.54 -9.23 6.13
C GLU A 349 27.19 -8.12 5.29
N LEU A 350 27.83 -8.52 4.20
CA LEU A 350 28.48 -7.59 3.28
C LEU A 350 27.49 -6.73 2.52
N LEU A 351 26.40 -7.33 2.04
CA LEU A 351 25.46 -6.66 1.12
C LEU A 351 24.45 -5.78 1.83
N LYS A 352 24.15 -6.01 3.12
CA LYS A 352 23.09 -5.31 3.85
C LYS A 352 23.22 -3.78 3.86
N GLU A 353 24.42 -3.24 3.86
CA GLU A 353 24.66 -1.80 3.90
C GLU A 353 24.44 -1.12 2.55
N GLY A 354 24.59 -1.86 1.45
CA GLY A 354 24.54 -1.33 0.09
C GLY A 354 23.20 -1.51 -0.63
N ILE A 355 22.19 -2.11 0.01
CA ILE A 355 20.91 -2.42 -0.63
C ILE A 355 19.73 -1.70 0.06
N ASP A 356 18.74 -1.37 -0.73
CA ASP A 356 17.48 -0.80 -0.25
C ASP A 356 16.29 -1.78 -0.39
N LEU A 357 16.42 -2.83 -1.20
CA LEU A 357 15.42 -3.88 -1.37
C LEU A 357 16.08 -5.26 -1.20
N ILE A 358 15.35 -6.22 -0.62
CA ILE A 358 15.86 -7.60 -0.53
C ILE A 358 16.19 -8.16 -1.92
N THR A 359 15.43 -7.78 -2.94
CA THR A 359 15.66 -8.18 -4.33
C THR A 359 16.96 -7.61 -4.93
N ASP A 360 17.43 -6.47 -4.44
CA ASP A 360 18.71 -5.88 -4.90
C ASP A 360 19.89 -6.80 -4.54
N ALA A 361 19.76 -7.59 -3.45
CA ALA A 361 20.75 -8.55 -3.02
C ALA A 361 20.99 -9.70 -4.03
N ASP A 362 19.98 -10.06 -4.82
CA ASP A 362 20.11 -11.11 -5.84
C ASP A 362 21.14 -10.74 -6.89
N ALA A 363 20.98 -9.54 -7.47
CA ALA A 363 21.90 -9.04 -8.49
C ALA A 363 23.33 -8.81 -7.93
N ALA A 364 23.39 -8.37 -6.67
CA ALA A 364 24.66 -8.17 -5.98
C ALA A 364 25.35 -9.51 -5.71
N LEU A 365 24.63 -10.52 -5.22
CA LEU A 365 25.18 -11.86 -5.01
C LEU A 365 25.62 -12.51 -6.32
N CYS A 366 24.84 -12.42 -7.40
CA CYS A 366 25.24 -12.91 -8.72
C CYS A 366 26.57 -12.31 -9.20
N LYS A 367 26.79 -11.01 -8.92
CA LYS A 367 28.06 -10.37 -9.24
C LYS A 367 29.23 -10.89 -8.40
N LEU A 368 28.98 -11.26 -7.13
CA LEU A 368 29.99 -11.88 -6.27
C LEU A 368 30.35 -13.30 -6.72
N LEU A 369 29.35 -14.09 -7.13
CA LEU A 369 29.56 -15.47 -7.57
C LEU A 369 30.15 -15.57 -8.98
N SER A 370 29.82 -14.64 -9.87
CA SER A 370 30.22 -14.63 -11.26
C SER A 370 30.45 -13.19 -11.76
N TYR A 371 31.60 -12.64 -11.37
CA TYR A 371 31.92 -11.27 -11.75
C TYR A 371 32.15 -11.17 -13.27
N PRO A 372 31.47 -10.26 -13.97
CA PRO A 372 31.57 -10.11 -15.42
C PRO A 372 32.86 -9.35 -15.80
N LEU A 373 34.01 -9.95 -15.50
CA LEU A 373 35.34 -9.34 -15.71
C LEU A 373 35.53 -8.85 -17.13
N HIS A 374 35.16 -9.67 -18.11
CA HIS A 374 35.36 -9.32 -19.55
C HIS A 374 34.53 -8.09 -19.95
N ASP A 375 33.26 -8.03 -19.51
CA ASP A 375 32.38 -6.91 -19.82
C ASP A 375 32.84 -5.64 -19.12
N THR A 376 33.29 -5.79 -17.86
CA THR A 376 33.85 -4.67 -17.08
C THR A 376 35.11 -4.11 -17.73
N LEU A 377 36.05 -4.95 -18.15
CA LEU A 377 37.27 -4.52 -18.81
C LEU A 377 37.01 -3.91 -20.21
N SER A 378 35.87 -4.24 -20.80
CA SER A 378 35.46 -3.70 -22.10
C SER A 378 34.72 -2.37 -22.00
N SER A 379 34.33 -1.92 -20.80
CA SER A 379 33.61 -0.66 -20.56
C SER A 379 34.51 0.56 -20.89
N ASP A 380 33.88 1.70 -21.17
CA ASP A 380 34.62 2.94 -21.46
C ASP A 380 35.28 3.49 -20.18
N GLU A 381 34.68 3.27 -19.02
CA GLU A 381 35.26 3.57 -17.73
C GLU A 381 36.55 2.77 -17.51
N ALA A 382 36.53 1.46 -17.74
CA ALA A 382 37.72 0.63 -17.60
C ALA A 382 38.83 1.03 -18.57
N LYS A 383 38.50 1.34 -19.82
CA LYS A 383 39.48 1.83 -20.82
C LYS A 383 40.18 3.11 -20.33
N SER A 384 39.42 4.05 -19.77
CA SER A 384 39.97 5.30 -19.23
C SER A 384 40.95 5.07 -18.06
N VAL A 385 40.68 4.06 -17.24
CA VAL A 385 41.54 3.67 -16.10
C VAL A 385 42.79 2.95 -16.58
N VAL A 386 42.66 2.07 -17.58
CA VAL A 386 43.82 1.35 -18.20
C VAL A 386 44.78 2.34 -18.83
N GLU A 387 44.27 3.36 -19.52
CA GLU A 387 45.09 4.41 -20.13
C GLU A 387 45.86 5.26 -19.10
N ASP A 388 45.33 5.36 -17.81
CA ASP A 388 45.96 6.12 -16.75
C ASP A 388 46.91 5.30 -15.86
N LYS A 389 47.66 4.37 -16.45
CA LYS A 389 48.73 3.58 -15.79
C LYS A 389 48.22 2.58 -14.75
N LEU A 390 47.16 1.89 -15.05
CA LEU A 390 46.62 0.82 -14.20
C LEU A 390 47.67 -0.20 -13.77
N SER A 391 48.66 -0.49 -14.58
CA SER A 391 49.73 -1.45 -14.30
C SER A 391 50.59 -1.07 -13.07
N GLU A 392 50.82 0.22 -12.83
CA GLU A 392 51.54 0.69 -11.62
C GLU A 392 50.70 0.49 -10.34
N VAL A 393 49.40 0.71 -10.43
CA VAL A 393 48.46 0.50 -9.30
C VAL A 393 48.30 -0.99 -9.04
N ALA A 394 48.14 -1.80 -10.08
CA ALA A 394 48.00 -3.25 -9.97
C ALA A 394 49.27 -3.89 -9.35
N SER A 395 50.45 -3.51 -9.77
CA SER A 395 51.68 -3.99 -9.18
C SER A 395 51.84 -3.61 -7.71
N GLY A 396 51.44 -2.39 -7.37
CA GLY A 396 51.42 -1.93 -5.96
C GLY A 396 50.43 -2.70 -5.08
N LEU A 397 49.26 -3.03 -5.63
CA LEU A 397 48.23 -3.83 -4.96
C LEU A 397 48.69 -5.27 -4.72
N ILE A 398 49.31 -5.90 -5.73
CA ILE A 398 49.87 -7.24 -5.62
C ILE A 398 50.95 -7.27 -4.53
N ALA A 399 51.84 -6.29 -4.51
CA ALA A 399 52.87 -6.18 -3.49
C ALA A 399 52.31 -6.01 -2.09
N ALA A 400 51.24 -5.19 -1.91
CA ALA A 400 50.55 -5.01 -0.64
C ALA A 400 49.79 -6.27 -0.19
N TYR A 401 49.28 -7.04 -1.14
CA TYR A 401 48.68 -8.34 -0.87
C TYR A 401 49.71 -9.36 -0.39
N ASP A 402 50.79 -9.51 -1.17
CA ASP A 402 51.86 -10.49 -0.84
C ASP A 402 52.55 -10.16 0.46
N SER A 403 52.64 -8.89 0.84
CA SER A 403 53.21 -8.47 2.15
C SER A 403 52.25 -8.65 3.31
N GLY A 404 50.97 -8.96 3.06
CA GLY A 404 49.91 -9.03 4.07
C GLY A 404 49.36 -7.69 4.54
N GLU A 405 49.88 -6.56 4.03
CA GLU A 405 49.43 -5.20 4.40
C GLU A 405 47.98 -4.98 4.07
N LEU A 406 47.58 -5.40 2.86
CA LEU A 406 46.20 -5.30 2.40
C LEU A 406 45.24 -6.16 3.24
N GLY A 407 45.64 -7.40 3.57
CA GLY A 407 44.87 -8.29 4.43
C GLY A 407 44.64 -7.72 5.83
N GLN A 408 45.67 -7.07 6.41
CA GLN A 408 45.58 -6.41 7.70
C GLN A 408 44.61 -5.22 7.66
N ALA A 409 44.70 -4.38 6.63
CA ALA A 409 43.80 -3.23 6.46
C ALA A 409 42.32 -3.66 6.33
N LEU A 410 42.08 -4.76 5.65
CA LEU A 410 40.73 -5.34 5.48
C LEU A 410 40.21 -5.94 6.79
N ALA A 411 41.05 -6.59 7.58
CA ALA A 411 40.67 -7.13 8.89
C ALA A 411 40.26 -6.03 9.91
N GLU A 412 40.73 -4.77 9.71
CA GLU A 412 40.31 -3.61 10.49
C GLU A 412 38.97 -3.01 10.00
N GLY A 413 38.32 -3.60 8.98
CA GLY A 413 37.04 -3.15 8.43
C GLY A 413 37.13 -1.85 7.61
N HIS A 414 36.00 -1.18 7.48
CA HIS A 414 35.84 0.03 6.62
C HIS A 414 36.86 1.16 6.94
N ASP A 415 37.12 1.39 8.22
CA ASP A 415 38.07 2.43 8.64
C ASP A 415 39.52 2.05 8.33
N GLY A 416 39.89 0.78 8.45
CA GLY A 416 41.18 0.24 8.06
C GLY A 416 41.39 0.40 6.55
N TRP A 417 40.39 -0.02 5.77
CA TRP A 417 40.39 0.17 4.33
C TRP A 417 40.58 1.64 3.90
N LYS A 418 39.78 2.56 4.43
CA LYS A 418 39.91 3.99 4.14
C LYS A 418 41.29 4.56 4.46
N LYS A 419 41.85 4.19 5.60
CA LYS A 419 43.19 4.61 5.99
C LYS A 419 44.22 4.06 5.01
N TRP A 420 44.11 2.79 4.66
CA TRP A 420 45.03 2.12 3.75
C TRP A 420 44.97 2.73 2.35
N VAL A 421 43.78 2.90 1.73
CA VAL A 421 43.60 3.53 0.42
C VAL A 421 44.18 4.93 0.39
N LYS A 422 44.01 5.71 1.45
CA LYS A 422 44.59 7.06 1.57
C LYS A 422 46.12 7.03 1.62
N SER A 423 46.70 6.07 2.33
CA SER A 423 48.15 5.87 2.39
C SER A 423 48.71 5.40 1.05
N PHE A 424 48.08 4.39 0.45
CA PHE A 424 48.46 3.85 -0.85
C PHE A 424 48.38 4.92 -1.95
N GLY A 425 47.32 5.75 -1.94
CA GLY A 425 47.18 6.90 -2.87
C GLY A 425 48.29 7.91 -2.78
N LYS A 426 48.77 8.21 -1.54
CA LYS A 426 49.92 9.10 -1.35
C LYS A 426 51.18 8.50 -1.92
N THR A 427 51.42 7.20 -1.68
CA THR A 427 52.61 6.50 -2.13
C THR A 427 52.69 6.49 -3.66
N HIS A 428 51.54 6.22 -4.32
CA HIS A 428 51.48 6.17 -5.80
C HIS A 428 51.12 7.48 -6.46
N LYS A 429 51.08 8.61 -5.71
CA LYS A 429 50.73 9.97 -6.16
C LYS A 429 49.38 10.04 -6.91
N ARG A 430 48.41 9.28 -6.42
CA ARG A 430 47.04 9.20 -6.94
C ARG A 430 46.01 9.80 -5.99
N LYS A 431 44.91 10.32 -6.53
CA LYS A 431 43.76 10.71 -5.71
C LYS A 431 43.05 9.47 -5.17
N VAL A 432 42.51 9.54 -3.96
CA VAL A 432 41.78 8.45 -3.31
C VAL A 432 40.64 7.94 -4.21
N SER A 433 39.86 8.83 -4.80
CA SER A 433 38.77 8.47 -5.72
C SER A 433 39.23 7.71 -6.99
N VAL A 434 40.43 7.97 -7.46
CA VAL A 434 40.99 7.24 -8.60
C VAL A 434 41.44 5.86 -8.18
N ILE A 435 42.04 5.72 -7.00
CA ILE A 435 42.46 4.42 -6.46
C ILE A 435 41.25 3.58 -6.08
N GLU A 436 40.20 4.16 -5.50
CA GLU A 436 38.95 3.45 -5.24
C GLU A 436 38.31 2.96 -6.54
N GLY A 437 38.36 3.73 -7.62
CA GLY A 437 37.97 3.31 -8.97
C GLY A 437 38.86 2.23 -9.55
N ASP A 438 40.19 2.41 -9.49
CA ASP A 438 41.19 1.45 -9.95
C ASP A 438 41.11 0.14 -9.15
N CYS A 439 41.00 0.23 -7.82
CA CYS A 439 40.76 -0.90 -6.95
C CYS A 439 39.42 -1.55 -7.23
N GLY A 440 38.36 -0.79 -7.51
CA GLY A 440 37.05 -1.31 -7.90
C GLY A 440 37.07 -2.11 -9.18
N LEU A 441 37.97 -1.80 -10.13
CA LEU A 441 38.21 -2.56 -11.36
C LEU A 441 39.06 -3.83 -11.11
N ILE A 442 39.99 -3.77 -10.17
CA ILE A 442 40.92 -4.88 -9.87
C ILE A 442 40.39 -5.75 -8.73
N LEU A 443 39.68 -5.12 -7.79
CA LEU A 443 39.28 -5.70 -6.52
C LEU A 443 37.78 -5.57 -6.41
N LEU A 444 36.91 -5.87 -7.04
CA LEU A 444 35.48 -5.83 -6.80
C LEU A 444 35.00 -4.89 -5.65
N PRO A 445 33.97 -4.09 -5.84
CA PRO A 445 33.56 -3.04 -4.90
C PRO A 445 32.85 -3.60 -3.66
N THR A 446 33.36 -4.59 -2.98
CA THR A 446 32.70 -5.21 -1.84
C THR A 446 33.70 -5.51 -0.73
N GLU A 447 33.61 -4.72 0.30
CA GLU A 447 34.37 -4.83 1.54
C GLU A 447 34.10 -6.19 2.21
N GLY A 448 34.92 -7.18 2.04
CA GLY A 448 34.87 -8.43 2.82
C GLY A 448 35.04 -9.75 2.07
N LEU A 449 34.81 -9.82 0.76
CA LEU A 449 34.94 -11.06 -0.02
C LEU A 449 36.30 -11.22 -0.72
N PHE A 450 37.25 -10.52 -0.24
CA PHE A 450 38.57 -10.38 -0.82
C PHE A 450 39.39 -11.66 -0.88
N LEU A 451 39.27 -12.51 0.12
CA LEU A 451 40.09 -13.74 0.21
C LEU A 451 39.69 -14.83 -0.78
N GLY A 452 38.41 -14.91 -1.15
CA GLY A 452 37.92 -15.89 -2.11
C GLY A 452 38.22 -15.53 -3.58
N CYS A 453 38.11 -14.24 -3.92
CA CYS A 453 38.34 -13.78 -5.28
C CYS A 453 39.82 -13.71 -5.68
N PHE A 454 40.71 -13.41 -4.75
CA PHE A 454 42.14 -13.36 -5.02
C PHE A 454 42.73 -14.74 -5.43
N ASN A 455 42.28 -15.81 -4.83
CA ASN A 455 42.70 -17.16 -5.22
C ASN A 455 42.20 -17.58 -6.61
N GLY A 456 41.11 -16.95 -7.10
CA GLY A 456 40.60 -17.13 -8.46
C GLY A 456 41.25 -16.19 -9.51
N LEU A 457 41.66 -14.96 -9.12
CA LEU A 457 42.23 -13.94 -9.99
C LEU A 457 43.75 -14.00 -10.12
N ALA A 458 44.45 -14.65 -9.21
CA ALA A 458 45.92 -14.83 -9.34
C ALA A 458 46.32 -15.67 -10.55
N LYS A 459 45.42 -16.51 -11.07
CA LYS A 459 45.66 -17.27 -12.31
C LYS A 459 45.57 -16.49 -13.62
N PRO A 460 44.66 -15.51 -13.80
CA PRO A 460 44.62 -14.71 -15.04
C PRO A 460 45.70 -13.63 -15.15
N LEU A 461 46.25 -13.14 -14.03
CA LEU A 461 47.25 -12.07 -14.05
C LEU A 461 48.64 -12.53 -14.50
N GLU A 462 48.95 -13.83 -14.42
CA GLU A 462 50.17 -14.41 -14.98
C GLU A 462 50.22 -14.37 -16.55
N HIS A 463 49.08 -14.10 -17.18
CA HIS A 463 48.98 -13.98 -18.65
C HIS A 463 48.92 -12.53 -19.17
N LEU A 464 49.04 -11.53 -18.28
CA LEU A 464 49.03 -10.09 -18.62
C LEU A 464 50.43 -9.46 -18.62
N ASN A 465 51.50 -10.29 -18.60
CA ASN A 465 52.88 -9.86 -18.88
C ASN A 465 53.24 -10.01 -20.35
#